data_2b3f7e718220de130033cc6efea67013
#
_entry.id   2b3f7e718220de130033cc6efea67013
#
_cell.length_a   1.000
_cell.length_b   1.000
_cell.length_c   1.000
_cell.angle_alpha   90.00
_cell.angle_beta   90.00
_cell.angle_gamma   90.00
#
_symmetry.space_group_name_H-M   'P 1'
#
loop_
_entity.id
_entity.type
_entity.pdbx_description
1 polymer ?
#
loop_
_entity_poly.entity_id
_entity_poly.type
_entity_poly.pdbx_seq_one_letter_code
_entity_poly.pdbx_strand_id
1 'polypeptide(L)'
;GNMVPNKLYLNKGNMIFEDISDAAGVAGDHRWYTGTTMIDINNDGLLDIYVSVSGKFAPRTNQLFINNGDLTFTESAANYGLDAEEEIIQTTFFDYDQDGDLDAFLANYPSTSFRTPNVKYQFLKYAKDLEKSDRLLEQQADGTFKDVTEAAGILNFGLAISASIADFNNDGLEDIYVSNDFSTPDFLYLNNGDGTFTDKIKESTNQTAFYGMGTDAADINNDGLIDLMQVDMAAQDNRRQKANMASMNPELFWSTVNAGFHHQYMYNTLQLNRGTVNGTPIFSNIAFAAGVASTDWSWCPLFADFDNDGYKDLFISNGTRKEVNNRDYFKQVDKISGQEQLDQSLALSLEMPEEPIDNYIFKNNGNTTFSKANEDWSLSYVGFSNGAAYGDLDNDGDLDLVIN
;
A
#
# COMPACT_ATOMS: atom_id res chain seq x y z
N GLY A 1 3.54 -9.16 12.33
CA GLY A 1 4.26 -9.91 11.34
C GLY A 1 4.97 -11.08 12.01
N ASN A 2 4.81 -12.21 11.42
CA ASN A 2 5.64 -13.34 11.80
C ASN A 2 6.95 -13.18 11.01
N MET A 3 8.07 -13.33 11.67
CA MET A 3 9.39 -13.44 11.02
C MET A 3 9.47 -14.82 10.36
N VAL A 4 8.65 -15.01 9.32
CA VAL A 4 8.60 -16.26 8.54
C VAL A 4 9.42 -16.10 7.27
N PRO A 5 10.01 -17.17 6.74
CA PRO A 5 10.74 -17.13 5.48
C PRO A 5 9.85 -16.69 4.31
N ASN A 6 10.45 -16.01 3.33
CA ASN A 6 9.80 -15.77 2.05
C ASN A 6 9.48 -17.08 1.34
N LYS A 7 8.48 -17.04 0.45
CA LYS A 7 8.10 -18.18 -0.35
C LYS A 7 8.10 -17.82 -1.83
N LEU A 8 8.79 -18.66 -2.62
CA LEU A 8 8.79 -18.60 -4.07
C LEU A 8 8.22 -19.89 -4.62
N TYR A 9 7.17 -19.77 -5.41
CA TYR A 9 6.51 -20.91 -6.01
C TYR A 9 6.74 -20.93 -7.53
N LEU A 10 7.30 -22.02 -8.02
CA LEU A 10 7.45 -22.27 -9.45
C LEU A 10 6.17 -22.86 -10.01
N ASN A 11 5.58 -22.18 -11.00
CA ASN A 11 4.44 -22.71 -11.74
C ASN A 11 4.86 -23.87 -12.67
N LYS A 12 4.30 -25.05 -12.43
CA LYS A 12 4.53 -26.28 -13.22
C LYS A 12 3.49 -26.48 -14.32
N GLY A 13 2.59 -25.51 -14.49
CA GLY A 13 1.40 -25.61 -15.34
C GLY A 13 0.22 -26.33 -14.66
N ASN A 14 -0.98 -26.16 -15.22
CA ASN A 14 -2.23 -26.73 -14.71
C ASN A 14 -2.50 -26.38 -13.23
N MET A 15 -2.22 -25.16 -12.80
CA MET A 15 -2.38 -24.67 -11.42
C MET A 15 -1.63 -25.50 -10.37
N ILE A 16 -0.50 -26.13 -10.76
CA ILE A 16 0.38 -26.88 -9.86
C ILE A 16 1.62 -26.04 -9.57
N PHE A 17 1.86 -25.78 -8.30
CA PHE A 17 2.97 -24.96 -7.84
C PHE A 17 3.94 -25.76 -6.95
N GLU A 18 5.23 -25.55 -7.17
CA GLU A 18 6.31 -26.16 -6.38
C GLU A 18 7.02 -25.09 -5.56
N ASP A 19 7.12 -25.27 -4.24
CA ASP A 19 7.92 -24.39 -3.38
C ASP A 19 9.41 -24.62 -3.64
N ILE A 20 10.06 -23.63 -4.25
CA ILE A 20 11.51 -23.65 -4.56
C ILE A 20 12.31 -22.68 -3.69
N SER A 21 11.73 -22.07 -2.67
CA SER A 21 12.29 -20.96 -1.90
C SER A 21 13.70 -21.20 -1.40
N ASP A 22 13.95 -22.38 -0.81
CA ASP A 22 15.25 -22.75 -0.27
C ASP A 22 16.26 -23.04 -1.39
N ALA A 23 15.84 -23.76 -2.43
CA ALA A 23 16.67 -24.09 -3.58
C ALA A 23 17.05 -22.86 -4.40
N ALA A 24 16.11 -21.92 -4.53
CA ALA A 24 16.32 -20.65 -5.21
C ALA A 24 17.16 -19.65 -4.41
N GLY A 25 17.34 -19.85 -3.10
CA GLY A 25 18.12 -18.96 -2.25
C GLY A 25 17.39 -17.69 -1.82
N VAL A 26 16.03 -17.64 -1.89
CA VAL A 26 15.24 -16.44 -1.61
C VAL A 26 14.46 -16.49 -0.29
N ALA A 27 14.61 -17.54 0.49
CA ALA A 27 13.88 -17.72 1.75
C ALA A 27 14.14 -16.60 2.79
N GLY A 28 15.23 -15.85 2.62
CA GLY A 28 15.61 -14.77 3.52
C GLY A 28 16.13 -15.24 4.89
N ASP A 29 16.20 -14.31 5.85
CA ASP A 29 16.88 -14.53 7.13
C ASP A 29 16.09 -14.05 8.36
N HIS A 30 14.78 -14.27 8.37
CA HIS A 30 13.88 -13.92 9.49
C HIS A 30 13.69 -12.40 9.74
N ARG A 31 13.72 -11.59 8.70
CA ARG A 31 13.34 -10.18 8.76
C ARG A 31 11.81 -10.01 8.82
N TRP A 32 11.38 -8.83 9.14
CA TRP A 32 9.97 -8.47 9.02
C TRP A 32 9.68 -7.99 7.60
N TYR A 33 9.39 -8.92 6.72
CA TYR A 33 9.08 -8.65 5.32
C TYR A 33 7.70 -7.99 5.18
N THR A 34 7.59 -6.99 4.31
CA THR A 34 6.39 -6.16 4.14
C THR A 34 5.87 -6.17 2.71
N GLY A 35 6.66 -5.76 1.75
CA GLY A 35 6.30 -5.72 0.33
C GLY A 35 7.25 -6.53 -0.53
N THR A 36 6.77 -6.97 -1.69
CA THR A 36 7.57 -7.68 -2.69
C THR A 36 7.22 -7.18 -4.07
N THR A 37 8.24 -6.91 -4.88
CA THR A 37 8.09 -6.52 -6.28
C THR A 37 8.96 -7.43 -7.14
N MET A 38 8.42 -7.92 -8.25
CA MET A 38 9.17 -8.64 -9.28
C MET A 38 9.44 -7.70 -10.44
N ILE A 39 10.70 -7.57 -10.84
CA ILE A 39 11.15 -6.56 -11.78
C ILE A 39 12.45 -6.99 -12.47
N ASP A 40 12.63 -6.67 -13.72
CA ASP A 40 13.91 -6.78 -14.43
C ASP A 40 14.71 -5.48 -14.18
N ILE A 41 15.54 -5.48 -13.12
CA ILE A 41 16.21 -4.27 -12.66
C ILE A 41 17.49 -3.96 -13.43
N ASN A 42 18.06 -4.96 -14.08
CA ASN A 42 19.33 -4.87 -14.80
C ASN A 42 19.17 -4.99 -16.33
N ASN A 43 17.94 -5.07 -16.82
CA ASN A 43 17.57 -5.17 -18.24
C ASN A 43 18.16 -6.41 -18.94
N ASP A 44 18.25 -7.54 -18.21
CA ASP A 44 18.76 -8.80 -18.75
C ASP A 44 17.67 -9.74 -19.31
N GLY A 45 16.40 -9.35 -19.16
CA GLY A 45 15.22 -10.10 -19.61
C GLY A 45 14.73 -11.13 -18.58
N LEU A 46 15.29 -11.17 -17.38
CA LEU A 46 14.87 -12.02 -16.28
C LEU A 46 14.25 -11.17 -15.16
N LEU A 47 13.23 -11.70 -14.50
CA LEU A 47 12.65 -11.00 -13.35
C LEU A 47 13.47 -11.24 -12.10
N ASP A 48 13.93 -10.17 -11.49
CA ASP A 48 14.53 -10.11 -10.16
C ASP A 48 13.46 -9.94 -9.08
N ILE A 49 13.81 -10.09 -7.81
CA ILE A 49 12.88 -9.97 -6.70
C ILE A 49 13.40 -8.93 -5.71
N TYR A 50 12.68 -7.84 -5.54
CA TYR A 50 12.93 -6.88 -4.47
C TYR A 50 11.99 -7.11 -3.30
N VAL A 51 12.53 -7.11 -2.07
CA VAL A 51 11.77 -7.37 -0.84
C VAL A 51 11.99 -6.23 0.14
N SER A 52 10.91 -5.50 0.42
CA SER A 52 10.89 -4.45 1.43
C SER A 52 10.86 -5.04 2.84
N VAL A 53 11.58 -4.39 3.75
CA VAL A 53 11.72 -4.81 5.15
C VAL A 53 11.37 -3.64 6.07
N SER A 54 10.62 -3.92 7.13
CA SER A 54 10.21 -2.92 8.11
C SER A 54 10.34 -3.46 9.54
N GLY A 55 9.76 -2.74 10.51
CA GLY A 55 9.62 -3.18 11.89
C GLY A 55 10.77 -2.77 12.81
N LYS A 56 10.63 -3.13 14.08
CA LYS A 56 11.48 -2.66 15.18
C LYS A 56 12.71 -3.51 15.44
N PHE A 57 12.86 -4.63 14.75
CA PHE A 57 13.92 -5.61 15.01
C PHE A 57 14.90 -5.65 13.84
N ALA A 58 16.18 -5.66 14.15
CA ALA A 58 17.23 -5.84 13.16
C ALA A 58 17.37 -7.34 12.77
N PRO A 59 17.82 -7.64 11.54
CA PRO A 59 18.21 -6.69 10.50
C PRO A 59 16.98 -6.07 9.81
N ARG A 60 17.11 -4.81 9.35
CA ARG A 60 16.03 -4.06 8.68
C ARG A 60 16.32 -3.71 7.23
N THR A 61 17.52 -4.05 6.74
CA THR A 61 17.90 -3.78 5.34
C THR A 61 16.99 -4.52 4.37
N ASN A 62 16.53 -3.81 3.34
CA ASN A 62 15.82 -4.38 2.22
C ASN A 62 16.70 -5.40 1.49
N GLN A 63 16.09 -6.27 0.68
CA GLN A 63 16.82 -7.29 -0.07
C GLN A 63 16.47 -7.22 -1.56
N LEU A 64 17.49 -7.40 -2.40
CA LEU A 64 17.36 -7.55 -3.85
C LEU A 64 17.97 -8.88 -4.26
N PHE A 65 17.17 -9.75 -4.84
CA PHE A 65 17.60 -11.05 -5.33
C PHE A 65 17.66 -11.02 -6.85
N ILE A 66 18.88 -10.97 -7.39
CA ILE A 66 19.15 -10.99 -8.84
C ILE A 66 19.00 -12.42 -9.37
N ASN A 67 18.25 -12.60 -10.43
CA ASN A 67 17.98 -13.86 -11.08
C ASN A 67 19.21 -14.35 -11.87
N ASN A 68 19.72 -15.54 -11.56
CA ASN A 68 20.88 -16.11 -12.23
C ASN A 68 20.53 -16.84 -13.55
N GLY A 69 19.24 -16.92 -13.93
CA GLY A 69 18.77 -17.60 -15.14
C GLY A 69 18.65 -19.12 -15.03
N ASP A 70 18.87 -19.70 -13.84
CA ASP A 70 18.84 -21.14 -13.59
C ASP A 70 17.90 -21.52 -12.42
N LEU A 71 16.92 -20.67 -12.11
CA LEU A 71 16.01 -20.73 -10.97
C LEU A 71 16.69 -20.52 -9.61
N THR A 72 17.90 -20.00 -9.59
CA THR A 72 18.57 -19.50 -8.38
C THR A 72 18.72 -17.99 -8.42
N PHE A 73 18.90 -17.39 -7.26
CA PHE A 73 19.02 -15.94 -7.12
C PHE A 73 20.21 -15.58 -6.21
N THR A 74 20.77 -14.40 -6.44
CA THR A 74 21.88 -13.85 -5.63
C THR A 74 21.44 -12.57 -4.95
N GLU A 75 21.49 -12.51 -3.61
CA GLU A 75 21.22 -11.28 -2.86
C GLU A 75 22.27 -10.21 -3.17
N SER A 76 21.84 -9.03 -3.58
CA SER A 76 22.70 -8.00 -4.16
C SER A 76 22.30 -6.57 -3.78
N ALA A 77 21.36 -6.35 -2.84
CA ALA A 77 20.85 -5.03 -2.52
C ALA A 77 21.93 -3.98 -2.24
N ALA A 78 22.94 -4.35 -1.44
CA ALA A 78 24.05 -3.46 -1.11
C ALA A 78 24.92 -3.07 -2.33
N ASN A 79 25.01 -3.96 -3.33
CA ASN A 79 25.79 -3.68 -4.55
C ASN A 79 25.09 -2.64 -5.44
N TYR A 80 23.76 -2.60 -5.36
CA TYR A 80 22.93 -1.67 -6.11
C TYR A 80 22.62 -0.37 -5.32
N GLY A 81 22.92 -0.29 -4.01
CA GLY A 81 22.53 0.83 -3.15
C GLY A 81 21.03 0.81 -2.79
N LEU A 82 20.42 -0.38 -2.81
CA LEU A 82 19.00 -0.63 -2.51
C LEU A 82 18.78 -1.29 -1.14
N ASP A 83 19.79 -1.32 -0.28
CA ASP A 83 19.78 -1.91 1.06
C ASP A 83 19.32 -0.93 2.14
N ALA A 84 18.36 -0.07 1.84
CA ALA A 84 17.78 0.91 2.78
C ALA A 84 17.42 0.26 4.12
N GLU A 85 17.70 0.98 5.23
CA GLU A 85 17.45 0.52 6.61
C GLU A 85 16.22 1.18 7.25
N GLU A 86 15.53 2.05 6.52
CA GLU A 86 14.28 2.68 6.93
C GLU A 86 13.17 1.64 7.06
N GLU A 87 12.03 2.01 7.64
CA GLU A 87 10.89 1.12 7.86
C GLU A 87 10.00 1.06 6.60
N ILE A 88 10.54 0.47 5.52
CA ILE A 88 9.90 0.44 4.21
C ILE A 88 8.75 -0.58 4.18
N ILE A 89 7.58 -0.12 3.76
CA ILE A 89 6.38 -0.98 3.61
C ILE A 89 6.24 -1.49 2.20
N GLN A 90 6.41 -0.62 1.21
CA GLN A 90 6.29 -0.94 -0.21
C GLN A 90 7.38 -0.23 -1.00
N THR A 91 7.87 -0.86 -2.07
CA THR A 91 8.73 -0.23 -3.06
C THR A 91 8.11 -0.42 -4.44
N THR A 92 7.98 0.68 -5.18
CA THR A 92 7.46 0.71 -6.54
C THR A 92 8.55 1.20 -7.47
N PHE A 93 8.71 0.53 -8.62
CA PHE A 93 9.70 0.88 -9.61
C PHE A 93 9.02 1.47 -10.86
N PHE A 94 9.60 2.52 -11.43
CA PHE A 94 9.09 3.23 -12.60
C PHE A 94 10.17 4.14 -13.17
N ASP A 95 10.04 4.54 -14.43
CA ASP A 95 10.98 5.43 -15.13
C ASP A 95 10.49 6.87 -14.98
N TYR A 96 10.90 7.56 -13.85
CA TYR A 96 10.32 8.87 -13.53
C TYR A 96 10.87 10.01 -14.40
N ASP A 97 12.08 9.87 -14.96
CA ASP A 97 12.74 10.91 -15.75
C ASP A 97 12.83 10.57 -17.25
N GLN A 98 12.24 9.42 -17.63
CA GLN A 98 12.14 8.93 -19.01
C GLN A 98 13.49 8.68 -19.69
N ASP A 99 14.49 8.25 -18.91
CA ASP A 99 15.81 7.91 -19.44
C ASP A 99 15.94 6.44 -19.88
N GLY A 100 14.93 5.60 -19.55
CA GLY A 100 14.77 4.22 -20.01
C GLY A 100 15.26 3.18 -19.02
N ASP A 101 15.70 3.55 -17.83
CA ASP A 101 15.92 2.64 -16.72
C ASP A 101 14.86 2.83 -15.62
N LEU A 102 14.86 1.97 -14.60
CA LEU A 102 13.80 1.96 -13.60
C LEU A 102 14.29 2.49 -12.27
N ASP A 103 13.68 3.56 -11.83
CA ASP A 103 13.90 4.19 -10.53
C ASP A 103 13.02 3.58 -9.44
N ALA A 104 13.32 3.87 -8.17
CA ALA A 104 12.62 3.28 -7.05
C ALA A 104 12.01 4.33 -6.13
N PHE A 105 10.69 4.24 -5.90
CA PHE A 105 10.00 4.95 -4.83
C PHE A 105 9.77 4.02 -3.64
N LEU A 106 10.27 4.40 -2.46
CA LEU A 106 10.19 3.64 -1.23
C LEU A 106 9.22 4.32 -0.25
N ALA A 107 8.08 3.68 -0.01
CA ALA A 107 7.09 4.14 0.97
C ALA A 107 7.57 3.81 2.40
N ASN A 108 7.86 4.84 3.18
CA ASN A 108 8.44 4.71 4.52
C ASN A 108 7.38 4.93 5.61
N TYR A 109 7.30 4.00 6.55
CA TYR A 109 6.42 4.08 7.71
C TYR A 109 7.25 4.19 9.01
N PRO A 110 7.81 5.36 9.32
CA PRO A 110 8.70 5.50 10.45
C PRO A 110 8.00 5.23 11.77
N SER A 111 8.67 4.50 12.65
CA SER A 111 8.14 4.15 13.98
C SER A 111 7.62 5.37 14.73
N THR A 112 6.35 5.33 15.06
CA THR A 112 5.67 6.40 15.79
C THR A 112 4.77 5.84 16.90
N SER A 113 4.25 6.71 17.74
CA SER A 113 3.26 6.34 18.76
C SER A 113 1.86 6.63 18.24
N PHE A 114 0.90 5.73 18.45
CA PHE A 114 -0.53 5.94 18.17
C PHE A 114 -1.11 7.22 18.78
N ARG A 115 -0.44 7.78 19.79
CA ARG A 115 -0.85 9.01 20.48
C ARG A 115 0.00 10.21 20.08
N THR A 116 0.71 10.14 18.94
CA THR A 116 1.52 11.26 18.48
C THR A 116 0.62 12.45 18.14
N PRO A 117 0.80 13.61 18.79
CA PRO A 117 -0.04 14.78 18.50
C PRO A 117 0.23 15.32 17.09
N ASN A 118 -0.82 15.84 16.43
CA ASN A 118 -0.72 16.47 15.09
C ASN A 118 0.36 17.56 15.00
N VAL A 119 0.57 18.30 16.09
CA VAL A 119 1.65 19.28 16.19
C VAL A 119 3.04 18.68 15.93
N LYS A 120 3.27 17.41 16.30
CA LYS A 120 4.54 16.73 16.03
C LYS A 120 4.71 16.44 14.54
N TYR A 121 3.65 16.00 13.86
CA TYR A 121 3.69 15.82 12.40
C TYR A 121 3.91 17.15 11.68
N GLN A 122 3.25 18.22 12.12
CA GLN A 122 3.50 19.54 11.59
C GLN A 122 4.97 19.98 11.80
N PHE A 123 5.56 19.65 12.94
CA PHE A 123 6.98 19.90 13.19
C PHE A 123 7.88 19.08 12.25
N LEU A 124 7.58 17.81 12.03
CA LEU A 124 8.33 16.93 11.11
C LEU A 124 8.35 17.48 9.69
N LYS A 125 7.23 18.08 9.24
CA LYS A 125 7.16 18.77 7.95
C LYS A 125 8.26 19.83 7.76
N TYR A 126 8.63 20.53 8.82
CA TYR A 126 9.65 21.57 8.77
C TYR A 126 11.04 21.05 9.14
N ALA A 127 11.14 19.88 9.76
CA ALA A 127 12.40 19.31 10.21
C ALA A 127 13.26 18.77 9.05
N LYS A 128 12.63 18.45 7.91
CA LYS A 128 13.29 17.88 6.74
C LYS A 128 14.18 16.69 7.09
N ASP A 129 13.63 15.78 7.92
CA ASP A 129 14.32 14.59 8.40
C ASP A 129 14.22 13.50 7.33
N LEU A 130 15.30 13.26 6.63
CA LEU A 130 15.36 12.30 5.53
C LEU A 130 15.04 10.86 6.00
N GLU A 131 15.42 10.47 7.22
CA GLU A 131 15.09 9.15 7.79
C GLU A 131 13.60 8.94 8.05
N LYS A 132 12.80 10.02 8.06
CA LYS A 132 11.35 9.99 8.27
C LYS A 132 10.54 10.19 6.99
N SER A 133 11.22 10.42 5.88
CA SER A 133 10.63 10.65 4.57
C SER A 133 10.50 9.36 3.78
N ASP A 134 9.55 9.32 2.86
CA ASP A 134 9.63 8.44 1.70
C ASP A 134 10.89 8.76 0.91
N ARG A 135 11.35 7.84 0.06
CA ARG A 135 12.57 7.99 -0.73
C ARG A 135 12.28 7.84 -2.22
N LEU A 136 12.95 8.65 -3.00
CA LEU A 136 13.12 8.43 -4.44
C LEU A 136 14.60 8.17 -4.71
N LEU A 137 14.88 7.02 -5.28
CA LEU A 137 16.21 6.57 -5.66
C LEU A 137 16.29 6.48 -7.18
N GLU A 138 17.18 7.26 -7.78
CA GLU A 138 17.45 7.31 -9.23
C GLU A 138 18.48 6.25 -9.60
N GLN A 139 18.18 5.42 -10.60
CA GLN A 139 19.14 4.48 -11.17
C GLN A 139 20.20 5.26 -11.97
N GLN A 140 21.44 4.89 -11.82
CA GLN A 140 22.57 5.53 -12.51
C GLN A 140 23.06 4.65 -13.65
N ALA A 141 23.72 5.22 -14.62
CA ALA A 141 24.24 4.50 -15.79
C ALA A 141 25.15 3.29 -15.46
N ASP A 142 25.64 3.15 -14.23
CA ASP A 142 26.40 1.99 -13.77
C ASP A 142 25.51 0.94 -13.08
N GLY A 143 24.19 1.15 -13.06
CA GLY A 143 23.18 0.28 -12.45
C GLY A 143 23.01 0.46 -10.94
N THR A 144 23.76 1.37 -10.30
CA THR A 144 23.58 1.67 -8.88
C THR A 144 22.49 2.72 -8.66
N PHE A 145 21.91 2.78 -7.46
CA PHE A 145 20.86 3.72 -7.11
C PHE A 145 21.40 4.84 -6.21
N LYS A 146 20.97 6.06 -6.50
CA LYS A 146 21.33 7.28 -5.76
C LYS A 146 20.08 7.96 -5.23
N ASP A 147 20.12 8.36 -3.97
CA ASP A 147 19.03 9.13 -3.35
C ASP A 147 18.92 10.54 -3.95
N VAL A 148 17.76 10.83 -4.54
CA VAL A 148 17.40 12.12 -5.12
C VAL A 148 16.20 12.77 -4.43
N THR A 149 15.71 12.22 -3.33
CA THR A 149 14.50 12.61 -2.60
C THR A 149 14.40 14.13 -2.38
N GLU A 150 15.46 14.77 -1.85
CA GLU A 150 15.44 16.22 -1.59
C GLU A 150 15.49 17.01 -2.91
N ALA A 151 16.31 16.58 -3.87
CA ALA A 151 16.45 17.25 -5.17
C ALA A 151 15.16 17.17 -5.97
N ALA A 152 14.50 16.03 -5.96
CA ALA A 152 13.21 15.81 -6.62
C ALA A 152 12.02 16.52 -5.94
N GLY A 153 12.20 17.08 -4.74
CA GLY A 153 11.13 17.79 -4.02
C GLY A 153 10.12 16.87 -3.31
N ILE A 154 10.45 15.59 -3.13
CA ILE A 154 9.57 14.57 -2.52
C ILE A 154 9.72 14.52 -0.99
N LEU A 155 10.69 15.23 -0.42
CA LEU A 155 10.93 15.19 1.03
C LEU A 155 9.66 15.51 1.83
N ASN A 156 9.14 14.51 2.50
CA ASN A 156 7.86 14.54 3.21
C ASN A 156 8.00 14.05 4.68
N PHE A 157 6.87 13.76 5.29
CA PHE A 157 6.78 13.20 6.65
C PHE A 157 5.43 12.51 6.74
N GLY A 158 5.33 11.34 6.22
CA GLY A 158 4.12 10.53 6.22
C GLY A 158 4.26 9.31 7.10
N LEU A 159 3.20 8.52 7.10
CA LEU A 159 3.16 7.15 7.54
C LEU A 159 2.70 6.34 6.33
N ALA A 160 3.56 6.28 5.32
CA ALA A 160 3.20 5.74 4.03
C ALA A 160 3.01 4.21 4.10
N ILE A 161 1.87 3.75 3.60
CA ILE A 161 1.53 2.32 3.50
C ILE A 161 1.71 1.83 2.07
N SER A 162 1.30 2.64 1.09
CA SER A 162 1.38 2.27 -0.32
C SER A 162 1.57 3.49 -1.21
N ALA A 163 2.07 3.24 -2.41
CA ALA A 163 2.12 4.22 -3.49
C ALA A 163 1.60 3.60 -4.79
N SER A 164 0.83 4.39 -5.54
CA SER A 164 0.40 4.07 -6.90
C SER A 164 1.04 5.04 -7.88
N ILE A 165 1.57 4.50 -8.97
CA ILE A 165 2.21 5.25 -10.04
C ILE A 165 1.29 5.24 -11.25
N ALA A 166 0.97 6.41 -11.78
CA ALA A 166 0.21 6.58 -13.01
C ALA A 166 0.31 8.02 -13.51
N ASP A 167 0.00 8.25 -14.78
CA ASP A 167 -0.19 9.58 -15.33
C ASP A 167 -1.59 10.11 -14.98
N PHE A 168 -1.71 10.75 -13.82
CA PHE A 168 -3.00 11.23 -13.30
C PHE A 168 -3.51 12.50 -13.99
N ASN A 169 -2.61 13.26 -14.59
CA ASN A 169 -2.97 14.52 -15.26
C ASN A 169 -3.01 14.41 -16.78
N ASN A 170 -2.66 13.23 -17.35
CA ASN A 170 -2.64 12.88 -18.76
C ASN A 170 -1.68 13.78 -19.58
N ASP A 171 -0.46 14.01 -19.04
CA ASP A 171 0.59 14.77 -19.70
C ASP A 171 1.73 13.88 -20.26
N GLY A 172 1.67 12.58 -20.04
CA GLY A 172 2.62 11.58 -20.50
C GLY A 172 3.76 11.31 -19.53
N LEU A 173 3.72 11.87 -18.31
CA LEU A 173 4.69 11.64 -17.24
C LEU A 173 4.04 10.83 -16.13
N GLU A 174 4.81 9.96 -15.47
CA GLU A 174 4.31 9.19 -14.34
C GLU A 174 4.35 10.02 -13.05
N ASP A 175 3.18 10.12 -12.40
CA ASP A 175 2.96 10.79 -11.12
C ASP A 175 2.94 9.76 -9.99
N ILE A 176 3.06 10.24 -8.73
CA ILE A 176 3.06 9.38 -7.55
C ILE A 176 1.91 9.76 -6.61
N TYR A 177 0.99 8.83 -6.34
CA TYR A 177 0.05 8.97 -5.24
C TYR A 177 0.52 8.15 -4.04
N VAL A 178 0.66 8.78 -2.87
CA VAL A 178 1.11 8.15 -1.62
C VAL A 178 -0.02 8.12 -0.61
N SER A 179 -0.41 6.92 -0.20
CA SER A 179 -1.41 6.70 0.86
C SER A 179 -0.76 6.68 2.23
N ASN A 180 -1.24 7.54 3.11
CA ASN A 180 -0.74 7.66 4.47
C ASN A 180 -1.77 7.23 5.53
N ASP A 181 -1.26 6.62 6.59
CA ASP A 181 -2.05 6.23 7.76
C ASP A 181 -2.16 7.39 8.77
N PHE A 182 -3.19 7.35 9.63
CA PHE A 182 -3.48 8.32 10.69
C PHE A 182 -3.67 9.76 10.18
N SER A 183 -3.22 10.71 10.98
CA SER A 183 -3.44 12.15 10.75
C SER A 183 -2.50 12.77 9.73
N THR A 184 -1.61 12.02 9.12
CA THR A 184 -0.77 12.51 8.02
C THR A 184 -1.58 12.46 6.72
N PRO A 185 -1.60 13.56 5.93
CA PRO A 185 -2.34 13.55 4.68
C PRO A 185 -1.65 12.68 3.65
N ASP A 186 -2.41 12.21 2.67
CA ASP A 186 -1.82 11.64 1.47
C ASP A 186 -1.07 12.72 0.67
N PHE A 187 -0.25 12.27 -0.27
CA PHE A 187 0.42 13.13 -1.23
C PHE A 187 0.04 12.73 -2.66
N LEU A 188 -0.09 13.70 -3.53
CA LEU A 188 -0.14 13.53 -4.98
C LEU A 188 0.98 14.37 -5.60
N TYR A 189 2.07 13.71 -5.90
CA TYR A 189 3.24 14.32 -6.52
C TYR A 189 3.10 14.26 -8.04
N LEU A 190 2.81 15.40 -8.67
CA LEU A 190 2.83 15.53 -10.12
C LEU A 190 4.26 15.74 -10.61
N ASN A 191 4.65 14.95 -11.58
CA ASN A 191 5.94 15.03 -12.24
C ASN A 191 6.01 16.30 -13.10
N ASN A 192 7.06 17.11 -12.91
CA ASN A 192 7.23 18.36 -13.66
C ASN A 192 8.01 18.17 -14.99
N GLY A 193 8.51 16.96 -15.28
CA GLY A 193 9.30 16.65 -16.47
C GLY A 193 10.73 17.21 -16.46
N ASP A 194 11.20 17.66 -15.32
CA ASP A 194 12.55 18.18 -15.12
C ASP A 194 13.31 17.48 -13.96
N GLY A 195 12.87 16.27 -13.60
CA GLY A 195 13.40 15.50 -12.50
C GLY A 195 12.86 15.93 -11.12
N THR A 196 11.85 16.82 -11.09
CA THR A 196 11.23 17.28 -9.84
C THR A 196 9.73 17.00 -9.81
N PHE A 197 9.16 17.03 -8.62
CA PHE A 197 7.73 16.80 -8.38
C PHE A 197 7.09 17.95 -7.59
N THR A 198 5.78 18.11 -7.77
CA THR A 198 4.98 19.10 -7.03
C THR A 198 3.77 18.42 -6.38
N ASP A 199 3.67 18.48 -5.04
CA ASP A 199 2.49 17.98 -4.32
C ASP A 199 1.23 18.80 -4.64
N LYS A 200 0.20 18.12 -5.16
CA LYS A 200 -1.08 18.70 -5.59
C LYS A 200 -2.30 18.07 -4.91
N ILE A 201 -2.11 17.30 -3.85
CA ILE A 201 -3.22 16.57 -3.20
C ILE A 201 -4.41 17.47 -2.83
N LYS A 202 -4.17 18.68 -2.33
CA LYS A 202 -5.23 19.59 -1.89
C LYS A 202 -5.97 20.26 -3.02
N GLU A 203 -5.29 20.51 -4.12
CA GLU A 203 -5.88 21.10 -5.31
C GLU A 203 -6.66 20.06 -6.11
N SER A 204 -6.21 18.80 -6.05
CA SER A 204 -6.76 17.70 -6.83
C SER A 204 -7.95 17.02 -6.17
N THR A 205 -7.96 16.89 -4.84
CA THR A 205 -9.00 16.18 -4.10
C THR A 205 -9.69 17.06 -3.09
N ASN A 206 -10.95 16.73 -2.74
CA ASN A 206 -11.66 17.40 -1.65
C ASN A 206 -11.35 16.78 -0.29
N GLN A 207 -10.90 15.54 -0.30
CA GLN A 207 -10.65 14.73 0.88
C GLN A 207 -9.90 13.45 0.55
N THR A 208 -9.27 12.86 1.56
CA THR A 208 -8.60 11.55 1.50
C THR A 208 -9.12 10.62 2.61
N ALA A 209 -8.69 9.36 2.64
CA ALA A 209 -8.94 8.46 3.74
C ALA A 209 -8.22 8.93 5.02
N PHE A 210 -8.70 8.51 6.20
CA PHE A 210 -8.06 8.86 7.48
C PHE A 210 -7.03 7.80 7.90
N TYR A 211 -7.35 6.53 7.68
CA TYR A 211 -6.44 5.42 7.86
C TYR A 211 -6.18 4.81 6.49
N GLY A 212 -5.51 5.60 5.63
CA GLY A 212 -5.19 5.15 4.29
C GLY A 212 -4.31 3.91 4.30
N MET A 213 -4.77 2.86 3.63
CA MET A 213 -4.06 1.61 3.47
C MET A 213 -3.59 1.47 2.01
N GLY A 214 -3.86 0.35 1.37
CA GLY A 214 -3.50 0.14 -0.02
C GLY A 214 -4.23 1.05 -0.99
N THR A 215 -3.60 1.26 -2.14
CA THR A 215 -4.15 1.99 -3.29
C THR A 215 -3.97 1.17 -4.56
N ASP A 216 -4.85 1.41 -5.52
CA ASP A 216 -4.68 0.96 -6.90
C ASP A 216 -5.33 1.96 -7.85
N ALA A 217 -4.78 2.07 -9.06
CA ALA A 217 -5.16 3.08 -10.05
C ALA A 217 -5.48 2.44 -11.40
N ALA A 218 -6.65 2.77 -11.96
CA ALA A 218 -7.08 2.31 -13.28
C ALA A 218 -8.17 3.21 -13.86
N ASP A 219 -8.36 3.18 -15.16
CA ASP A 219 -9.53 3.76 -15.83
C ASP A 219 -10.73 2.81 -15.64
N ILE A 220 -11.62 3.13 -14.67
CA ILE A 220 -12.74 2.27 -14.31
C ILE A 220 -13.98 2.47 -15.19
N ASN A 221 -14.01 3.54 -15.97
CA ASN A 221 -15.17 3.91 -16.79
C ASN A 221 -14.86 3.99 -18.27
N ASN A 222 -13.62 3.66 -18.68
CA ASN A 222 -13.12 3.66 -20.05
C ASN A 222 -13.19 5.05 -20.71
N ASP A 223 -12.94 6.13 -19.94
CA ASP A 223 -12.90 7.50 -20.46
C ASP A 223 -11.49 8.00 -20.80
N GLY A 224 -10.47 7.18 -20.56
CA GLY A 224 -9.06 7.46 -20.82
C GLY A 224 -8.38 8.25 -19.71
N LEU A 225 -9.02 8.45 -18.56
CA LEU A 225 -8.43 9.09 -17.38
C LEU A 225 -8.24 8.05 -16.27
N ILE A 226 -7.14 8.16 -15.55
CA ILE A 226 -6.84 7.21 -14.47
C ILE A 226 -7.56 7.64 -13.19
N ASP A 227 -8.41 6.74 -12.68
CA ASP A 227 -9.09 6.83 -11.40
C ASP A 227 -8.27 6.16 -10.30
N LEU A 228 -8.58 6.44 -9.03
CA LEU A 228 -7.82 5.94 -7.89
C LEU A 228 -8.73 5.37 -6.81
N MET A 229 -8.48 4.14 -6.40
CA MET A 229 -9.04 3.53 -5.19
C MET A 229 -8.03 3.62 -4.05
N GLN A 230 -8.49 4.08 -2.88
CA GLN A 230 -7.76 3.96 -1.62
C GLN A 230 -8.67 3.31 -0.60
N VAL A 231 -8.21 2.27 0.06
CA VAL A 231 -8.96 1.60 1.12
C VAL A 231 -8.62 2.15 2.49
N ASP A 232 -9.56 2.01 3.42
CA ASP A 232 -9.50 2.45 4.83
C ASP A 232 -10.01 1.34 5.73
N MET A 233 -9.98 1.54 7.03
CA MET A 233 -10.50 0.61 8.04
C MET A 233 -11.98 0.88 8.36
N ALA A 234 -12.85 0.89 7.36
CA ALA A 234 -14.26 1.20 7.50
C ALA A 234 -15.16 -0.03 7.34
N ALA A 235 -15.65 -0.59 8.46
CA ALA A 235 -16.53 -1.75 8.43
C ALA A 235 -17.90 -1.44 7.80
N GLN A 236 -18.41 -2.35 6.98
CA GLN A 236 -19.79 -2.29 6.46
C GLN A 236 -20.80 -2.63 7.53
N ASP A 237 -20.49 -3.60 8.40
CA ASP A 237 -21.36 -4.07 9.48
C ASP A 237 -21.42 -3.08 10.65
N ASN A 238 -22.64 -2.74 11.06
CA ASN A 238 -22.87 -1.77 12.12
C ASN A 238 -22.30 -2.21 13.50
N ARG A 239 -22.27 -3.51 13.80
CA ARG A 239 -21.69 -4.03 15.05
C ARG A 239 -20.18 -3.81 15.03
N ARG A 240 -19.51 -4.17 13.92
CA ARG A 240 -18.08 -4.01 13.78
C ARG A 240 -17.67 -2.54 13.79
N GLN A 241 -18.41 -1.66 13.10
CA GLN A 241 -18.19 -0.20 13.18
C GLN A 241 -18.13 0.32 14.61
N LYS A 242 -19.02 -0.19 15.48
CA LYS A 242 -19.10 0.28 16.88
C LYS A 242 -18.13 -0.43 17.82
N ALA A 243 -17.79 -1.69 17.54
CA ALA A 243 -16.92 -2.51 18.40
C ALA A 243 -15.43 -2.21 18.13
N ASN A 244 -15.03 -2.15 16.87
CA ASN A 244 -13.64 -2.18 16.47
C ASN A 244 -13.18 -0.89 15.79
N MET A 245 -14.10 -0.10 15.25
CA MET A 245 -13.78 1.16 14.61
C MET A 245 -14.22 2.30 15.51
N ALA A 246 -13.29 3.16 15.92
CA ALA A 246 -13.66 4.41 16.57
C ALA A 246 -14.36 5.28 15.53
N SER A 247 -15.54 5.84 15.87
CA SER A 247 -16.11 6.89 15.05
C SER A 247 -15.15 8.07 14.95
N MET A 248 -15.23 8.82 13.84
CA MET A 248 -14.47 10.07 13.67
C MET A 248 -14.59 10.94 14.92
N ASN A 249 -13.43 11.36 15.44
CA ASN A 249 -13.38 12.30 16.55
C ASN A 249 -13.36 13.73 15.98
N PRO A 250 -14.43 14.54 16.22
CA PRO A 250 -14.50 15.90 15.66
C PRO A 250 -13.35 16.81 16.14
N GLU A 251 -12.87 16.65 17.38
CA GLU A 251 -11.76 17.44 17.89
C GLU A 251 -10.45 17.10 17.16
N LEU A 252 -10.18 15.80 16.94
CA LEU A 252 -9.03 15.36 16.18
C LEU A 252 -9.12 15.82 14.73
N PHE A 253 -10.29 15.69 14.08
CA PHE A 253 -10.53 16.15 12.71
C PHE A 253 -10.19 17.64 12.56
N TRP A 254 -10.78 18.50 13.39
CA TRP A 254 -10.53 19.93 13.31
C TRP A 254 -9.11 20.31 13.73
N SER A 255 -8.49 19.57 14.65
CA SER A 255 -7.09 19.75 14.99
C SER A 255 -6.18 19.46 13.79
N THR A 256 -6.48 18.41 13.00
CA THR A 256 -5.75 18.05 11.79
C THR A 256 -5.89 19.14 10.71
N VAL A 257 -7.12 19.57 10.45
CA VAL A 257 -7.39 20.63 9.46
C VAL A 257 -6.75 21.97 9.87
N ASN A 258 -6.86 22.35 11.15
CA ASN A 258 -6.25 23.58 11.68
C ASN A 258 -4.71 23.53 11.68
N ALA A 259 -4.10 22.35 11.74
CA ALA A 259 -2.68 22.16 11.54
C ALA A 259 -2.24 22.34 10.07
N GLY A 260 -3.18 22.57 9.18
CA GLY A 260 -2.93 22.78 7.75
C GLY A 260 -2.90 21.49 6.94
N PHE A 261 -3.33 20.35 7.51
CA PHE A 261 -3.46 19.09 6.81
C PHE A 261 -4.77 19.05 6.01
N HIS A 262 -4.96 17.98 5.22
CA HIS A 262 -6.16 17.84 4.39
C HIS A 262 -7.37 17.38 5.21
N HIS A 263 -8.57 17.44 4.62
CA HIS A 263 -9.75 16.79 5.18
C HIS A 263 -9.62 15.28 5.00
N GLN A 264 -9.70 14.54 6.09
CA GLN A 264 -9.56 13.08 6.09
C GLN A 264 -10.78 12.45 6.76
N TYR A 265 -11.37 11.44 6.11
CA TYR A 265 -12.56 10.76 6.62
C TYR A 265 -12.32 9.25 6.64
N MET A 266 -12.86 8.58 7.66
CA MET A 266 -12.68 7.15 7.87
C MET A 266 -13.65 6.34 7.00
N TYR A 267 -13.36 6.23 5.71
CA TYR A 267 -13.98 5.36 4.72
C TYR A 267 -13.11 5.28 3.47
N ASN A 268 -13.32 4.23 2.67
CA ASN A 268 -12.63 4.08 1.40
C ASN A 268 -12.92 5.27 0.47
N THR A 269 -11.95 5.69 -0.30
CA THR A 269 -12.17 6.68 -1.35
C THR A 269 -12.04 6.04 -2.72
N LEU A 270 -12.96 6.34 -3.61
CA LEU A 270 -12.86 6.08 -5.05
C LEU A 270 -12.87 7.44 -5.75
N GLN A 271 -11.68 7.90 -6.08
CA GLN A 271 -11.44 9.20 -6.68
C GLN A 271 -11.60 9.10 -8.20
N LEU A 272 -12.77 9.45 -8.70
CA LEU A 272 -13.04 9.50 -10.14
C LEU A 272 -12.37 10.74 -10.74
N ASN A 273 -11.49 10.54 -11.70
CA ASN A 273 -10.79 11.60 -12.42
C ASN A 273 -11.78 12.35 -13.34
N ARG A 274 -11.77 13.68 -13.25
CA ARG A 274 -12.68 14.56 -14.02
C ARG A 274 -11.93 15.36 -15.08
N GLY A 275 -10.70 14.98 -15.38
CA GLY A 275 -9.80 15.74 -16.23
C GLY A 275 -8.98 16.76 -15.45
N THR A 276 -8.30 17.64 -16.15
CA THR A 276 -7.32 18.56 -15.58
C THR A 276 -7.73 20.02 -15.68
N VAL A 277 -7.33 20.81 -14.70
CA VAL A 277 -7.42 22.28 -14.72
C VAL A 277 -6.02 22.84 -14.52
N ASN A 278 -5.50 23.52 -15.53
CA ASN A 278 -4.13 24.05 -15.54
C ASN A 278 -3.06 22.98 -15.20
N GLY A 279 -3.19 21.77 -15.75
CA GLY A 279 -2.27 20.66 -15.53
C GLY A 279 -2.45 19.91 -14.19
N THR A 280 -3.41 20.32 -13.34
CA THR A 280 -3.72 19.64 -12.09
C THR A 280 -4.95 18.75 -12.27
N PRO A 281 -4.90 17.44 -12.00
CA PRO A 281 -6.05 16.56 -12.10
C PRO A 281 -7.09 16.91 -11.04
N ILE A 282 -8.36 16.80 -11.38
CA ILE A 282 -9.48 17.10 -10.47
C ILE A 282 -10.28 15.82 -10.23
N PHE A 283 -10.29 15.38 -9.00
CA PHE A 283 -11.00 14.17 -8.59
C PHE A 283 -12.32 14.45 -7.88
N SER A 284 -13.24 13.51 -8.05
CA SER A 284 -14.49 13.48 -7.29
C SER A 284 -14.59 12.13 -6.56
N ASN A 285 -14.65 12.16 -5.24
CA ASN A 285 -14.85 10.93 -4.49
C ASN A 285 -16.27 10.40 -4.67
N ILE A 286 -16.41 9.25 -5.30
CA ILE A 286 -17.69 8.59 -5.61
C ILE A 286 -17.92 7.31 -4.80
N ALA A 287 -17.06 6.95 -3.84
CA ALA A 287 -17.09 5.66 -3.15
C ALA A 287 -18.47 5.27 -2.59
N PHE A 288 -19.22 6.24 -2.02
CA PHE A 288 -20.58 5.99 -1.54
C PHE A 288 -21.57 5.72 -2.68
N ALA A 289 -21.50 6.50 -3.76
CA ALA A 289 -22.37 6.32 -4.92
C ALA A 289 -22.02 5.02 -5.67
N ALA A 290 -20.74 4.68 -5.70
CA ALA A 290 -20.23 3.46 -6.31
C ALA A 290 -20.52 2.19 -5.50
N GLY A 291 -20.86 2.29 -4.21
CA GLY A 291 -21.16 1.17 -3.34
C GLY A 291 -19.94 0.50 -2.68
N VAL A 292 -18.78 1.17 -2.68
CA VAL A 292 -17.49 0.62 -2.20
C VAL A 292 -16.87 1.38 -1.02
N ALA A 293 -17.63 2.26 -0.37
CA ALA A 293 -17.11 3.14 0.69
C ALA A 293 -16.72 2.42 2.00
N SER A 294 -17.16 1.19 2.20
CA SER A 294 -16.92 0.44 3.44
C SER A 294 -16.75 -1.05 3.15
N THR A 295 -15.59 -1.58 3.44
CA THR A 295 -15.20 -2.97 3.13
C THR A 295 -14.46 -3.66 4.28
N ASP A 296 -14.59 -3.13 5.51
CA ASP A 296 -13.97 -3.58 6.75
C ASP A 296 -12.50 -3.11 6.90
N TRP A 297 -11.65 -3.89 7.54
CA TRP A 297 -10.22 -3.57 7.67
C TRP A 297 -9.50 -4.04 6.42
N SER A 298 -9.46 -3.17 5.44
CA SER A 298 -9.00 -3.47 4.10
C SER A 298 -7.52 -3.15 3.92
N TRP A 299 -6.82 -3.94 3.09
CA TRP A 299 -5.40 -3.79 2.88
C TRP A 299 -5.02 -3.52 1.42
N CYS A 300 -5.42 -4.38 0.52
CA CYS A 300 -4.99 -4.36 -0.88
C CYS A 300 -6.21 -4.29 -1.80
N PRO A 301 -6.49 -3.13 -2.42
CA PRO A 301 -7.40 -3.07 -3.56
C PRO A 301 -6.66 -3.49 -4.82
N LEU A 302 -7.35 -4.13 -5.76
CA LEU A 302 -6.84 -4.45 -7.10
C LEU A 302 -7.94 -4.24 -8.14
N PHE A 303 -7.63 -3.45 -9.15
CA PHE A 303 -8.45 -3.29 -10.33
C PHE A 303 -8.01 -4.23 -11.45
N ALA A 304 -8.89 -5.11 -11.89
CA ALA A 304 -8.67 -5.97 -13.05
C ALA A 304 -9.99 -6.34 -13.69
N ASP A 305 -9.98 -6.69 -14.97
CA ASP A 305 -11.13 -7.22 -15.67
C ASP A 305 -11.21 -8.72 -15.42
N PHE A 306 -11.88 -9.12 -14.32
CA PHE A 306 -11.93 -10.52 -13.89
C PHE A 306 -12.97 -11.34 -14.64
N ASP A 307 -13.94 -10.72 -15.30
CA ASP A 307 -14.96 -11.42 -16.09
C ASP A 307 -14.88 -11.15 -17.60
N ASN A 308 -13.81 -10.52 -18.05
CA ASN A 308 -13.50 -10.24 -19.46
C ASN A 308 -14.60 -9.43 -20.19
N ASP A 309 -15.30 -8.52 -19.46
CA ASP A 309 -16.34 -7.67 -20.06
C ASP A 309 -15.83 -6.30 -20.53
N GLY A 310 -14.54 -6.01 -20.31
CA GLY A 310 -13.87 -4.79 -20.74
C GLY A 310 -13.88 -3.67 -19.72
N TYR A 311 -14.49 -3.85 -18.56
CA TYR A 311 -14.45 -2.92 -17.43
C TYR A 311 -13.58 -3.46 -16.31
N LYS A 312 -12.92 -2.60 -15.56
CA LYS A 312 -12.11 -3.00 -14.41
C LYS A 312 -13.00 -3.25 -13.21
N ASP A 313 -13.04 -4.50 -12.76
CA ASP A 313 -13.63 -4.93 -11.50
C ASP A 313 -12.72 -4.56 -10.33
N LEU A 314 -13.21 -4.71 -9.09
CA LEU A 314 -12.47 -4.36 -7.89
C LEU A 314 -12.42 -5.53 -6.91
N PHE A 315 -11.22 -6.04 -6.62
CA PHE A 315 -10.96 -6.92 -5.50
C PHE A 315 -10.41 -6.13 -4.31
N ILE A 316 -10.79 -6.51 -3.07
CA ILE A 316 -10.26 -5.93 -1.84
C ILE A 316 -9.97 -7.03 -0.83
N SER A 317 -8.70 -7.16 -0.40
CA SER A 317 -8.31 -8.06 0.66
C SER A 317 -8.63 -7.47 2.04
N ASN A 318 -9.03 -8.32 2.99
CA ASN A 318 -9.49 -7.90 4.30
C ASN A 318 -8.90 -8.72 5.44
N GLY A 319 -8.81 -8.08 6.59
CA GLY A 319 -8.69 -8.72 7.87
C GLY A 319 -7.43 -8.40 8.66
N THR A 320 -7.60 -8.40 9.96
CA THR A 320 -6.51 -8.40 10.93
C THR A 320 -6.72 -9.56 11.89
N ARG A 321 -5.66 -10.33 12.14
CA ARG A 321 -5.75 -11.55 12.93
C ARG A 321 -6.31 -11.28 14.35
N LYS A 322 -6.01 -10.12 14.92
CA LYS A 322 -6.45 -9.75 16.27
C LYS A 322 -7.25 -8.45 16.22
N GLU A 323 -8.31 -8.39 17.00
CA GLU A 323 -9.15 -7.21 17.19
C GLU A 323 -8.41 -6.11 17.98
N VAL A 324 -7.35 -5.56 17.38
CA VAL A 324 -6.40 -4.65 18.04
C VAL A 324 -7.03 -3.33 18.49
N ASN A 325 -8.21 -2.97 17.98
CA ASN A 325 -8.96 -1.78 18.42
C ASN A 325 -10.00 -2.10 19.52
N ASN A 326 -10.05 -3.33 20.01
CA ASN A 326 -11.01 -3.74 21.04
C ASN A 326 -10.80 -2.95 22.34
N ARG A 327 -11.76 -2.08 22.67
CA ARG A 327 -11.68 -1.19 23.83
C ARG A 327 -11.65 -1.94 25.18
N ASP A 328 -12.23 -3.12 25.25
CA ASP A 328 -12.24 -3.90 26.48
C ASP A 328 -10.87 -4.49 26.78
N TYR A 329 -10.09 -4.82 25.74
CA TYR A 329 -8.68 -5.17 25.89
C TYR A 329 -7.89 -4.02 26.51
N PHE A 330 -7.98 -2.81 25.94
CA PHE A 330 -7.25 -1.66 26.46
C PHE A 330 -7.63 -1.30 27.89
N LYS A 331 -8.91 -1.42 28.27
CA LYS A 331 -9.33 -1.24 29.66
C LYS A 331 -8.71 -2.26 30.62
N GLN A 332 -8.39 -3.45 30.15
CA GLN A 332 -7.69 -4.47 30.95
C GLN A 332 -6.20 -4.14 31.05
N VAL A 333 -5.56 -3.78 29.92
CA VAL A 333 -4.15 -3.37 29.89
C VAL A 333 -3.91 -2.14 30.77
N ASP A 334 -4.79 -1.15 30.77
CA ASP A 334 -4.67 0.06 31.60
C ASP A 334 -4.72 -0.24 33.12
N LYS A 335 -5.20 -1.40 33.53
CA LYS A 335 -5.21 -1.83 34.93
C LYS A 335 -3.91 -2.52 35.38
N ILE A 336 -3.09 -2.92 34.43
CA ILE A 336 -1.83 -3.60 34.69
C ILE A 336 -0.76 -2.56 35.04
N SER A 337 -0.08 -2.76 36.15
CA SER A 337 1.01 -1.89 36.59
C SER A 337 2.16 -2.72 37.16
N GLY A 338 3.37 -2.17 37.09
CA GLY A 338 4.55 -2.79 37.70
C GLY A 338 5.45 -3.55 36.72
N GLN A 339 6.38 -4.32 37.27
CA GLN A 339 7.47 -4.98 36.53
C GLN A 339 6.98 -6.13 35.62
N GLU A 340 5.79 -6.70 35.90
CA GLU A 340 5.17 -7.76 35.12
C GLU A 340 4.28 -7.24 33.97
N GLN A 341 4.26 -5.94 33.76
CA GLN A 341 3.35 -5.31 32.79
C GLN A 341 3.51 -5.88 31.38
N LEU A 342 4.74 -6.16 30.94
CA LEU A 342 5.00 -6.65 29.59
C LEU A 342 4.43 -8.07 29.40
N ASP A 343 4.71 -8.99 30.33
CA ASP A 343 4.28 -10.39 30.22
C ASP A 343 2.75 -10.51 30.32
N GLN A 344 2.13 -9.73 31.23
CA GLN A 344 0.67 -9.72 31.37
C GLN A 344 0.00 -9.07 30.15
N SER A 345 0.56 -8.00 29.59
CA SER A 345 0.05 -7.38 28.36
C SER A 345 0.19 -8.32 27.17
N LEU A 346 1.28 -9.06 27.08
CA LEU A 346 1.48 -10.07 26.04
C LEU A 346 0.44 -11.20 26.18
N ALA A 347 0.24 -11.73 27.38
CA ALA A 347 -0.77 -12.76 27.62
C ALA A 347 -2.17 -12.29 27.21
N LEU A 348 -2.57 -11.08 27.63
CA LEU A 348 -3.85 -10.48 27.20
C LEU A 348 -3.93 -10.27 25.69
N SER A 349 -2.83 -9.91 25.03
CA SER A 349 -2.83 -9.74 23.58
C SER A 349 -3.06 -11.05 22.83
N LEU A 350 -2.61 -12.17 23.37
CA LEU A 350 -2.89 -13.50 22.82
C LEU A 350 -4.36 -13.92 23.01
N GLU A 351 -5.02 -13.40 24.05
CA GLU A 351 -6.43 -13.65 24.33
C GLU A 351 -7.38 -12.71 23.56
N MET A 352 -6.85 -11.70 22.84
CA MET A 352 -7.70 -10.84 22.00
C MET A 352 -8.51 -11.68 21.01
N PRO A 353 -9.80 -11.36 20.82
CA PRO A 353 -10.63 -12.05 19.85
C PRO A 353 -10.03 -12.03 18.45
N GLU A 354 -10.26 -13.08 17.70
CA GLU A 354 -10.04 -13.17 16.27
C GLU A 354 -11.42 -13.16 15.59
N GLU A 355 -11.59 -12.30 14.60
CA GLU A 355 -12.80 -12.24 13.80
C GLU A 355 -12.42 -12.28 12.31
N PRO A 356 -12.36 -13.49 11.73
CA PRO A 356 -12.07 -13.63 10.31
C PRO A 356 -13.22 -13.06 9.48
N ILE A 357 -12.89 -12.33 8.43
CA ILE A 357 -13.83 -11.66 7.54
C ILE A 357 -13.58 -12.06 6.10
N ASP A 358 -14.61 -11.87 5.26
CA ASP A 358 -14.53 -12.17 3.85
C ASP A 358 -13.73 -11.07 3.12
N ASN A 359 -12.98 -11.47 2.11
CA ASN A 359 -12.50 -10.52 1.11
C ASN A 359 -13.69 -10.04 0.27
N TYR A 360 -13.55 -8.92 -0.41
CA TYR A 360 -14.61 -8.41 -1.28
C TYR A 360 -14.16 -8.48 -2.73
N ILE A 361 -15.07 -8.93 -3.59
CA ILE A 361 -14.96 -8.75 -5.03
C ILE A 361 -16.21 -8.06 -5.53
N PHE A 362 -16.02 -7.04 -6.35
CA PHE A 362 -17.08 -6.21 -6.89
C PHE A 362 -16.99 -6.20 -8.42
N LYS A 363 -18.08 -6.61 -9.08
CA LYS A 363 -18.23 -6.42 -10.51
C LYS A 363 -18.52 -4.96 -10.83
N ASN A 364 -17.82 -4.42 -11.80
CA ASN A 364 -18.10 -3.11 -12.37
C ASN A 364 -19.36 -3.17 -13.25
N ASN A 365 -20.33 -2.27 -13.02
CA ASN A 365 -21.57 -2.25 -13.78
C ASN A 365 -21.49 -1.40 -15.06
N GLY A 366 -20.30 -0.89 -15.43
CA GLY A 366 -20.08 -0.04 -16.60
C GLY A 366 -20.69 1.37 -16.49
N ASN A 367 -21.06 1.80 -15.28
CA ASN A 367 -21.73 3.09 -15.03
C ASN A 367 -21.20 3.78 -13.76
N THR A 368 -19.94 3.54 -13.41
CA THR A 368 -19.27 4.03 -12.19
C THR A 368 -19.84 3.50 -10.86
N THR A 369 -20.66 2.44 -10.91
CA THR A 369 -21.12 1.71 -9.72
C THR A 369 -20.61 0.28 -9.73
N PHE A 370 -20.55 -0.33 -8.56
CA PHE A 370 -20.06 -1.69 -8.39
C PHE A 370 -21.08 -2.54 -7.64
N SER A 371 -21.17 -3.81 -7.98
CA SER A 371 -22.04 -4.79 -7.31
C SER A 371 -21.20 -5.90 -6.70
N LYS A 372 -21.44 -6.24 -5.44
CA LYS A 372 -20.72 -7.32 -4.77
C LYS A 372 -20.98 -8.65 -5.48
N ALA A 373 -19.91 -9.35 -5.90
CA ALA A 373 -19.94 -10.56 -6.70
C ALA A 373 -19.39 -11.81 -6.01
N ASN A 374 -19.09 -11.75 -4.70
CA ASN A 374 -18.48 -12.86 -3.96
C ASN A 374 -19.20 -14.22 -4.15
N GLU A 375 -20.54 -14.22 -4.04
CA GLU A 375 -21.34 -15.44 -4.19
C GLU A 375 -21.43 -15.87 -5.66
N ASP A 376 -21.65 -14.92 -6.55
CA ASP A 376 -21.84 -15.18 -8.00
C ASP A 376 -20.57 -15.77 -8.63
N TRP A 377 -19.39 -15.31 -8.20
CA TRP A 377 -18.09 -15.76 -8.70
C TRP A 377 -17.43 -16.83 -7.82
N SER A 378 -18.12 -17.29 -6.76
CA SER A 378 -17.61 -18.30 -5.82
C SER A 378 -16.25 -17.96 -5.18
N LEU A 379 -16.01 -16.67 -4.95
CA LEU A 379 -14.77 -16.12 -4.38
C LEU A 379 -14.90 -15.72 -2.90
N SER A 380 -15.85 -16.31 -2.17
CA SER A 380 -15.96 -16.09 -0.74
C SER A 380 -14.86 -16.85 0.00
N TYR A 381 -13.99 -16.11 0.69
CA TYR A 381 -12.95 -16.64 1.56
C TYR A 381 -12.89 -15.86 2.86
N VAL A 382 -13.39 -16.46 3.93
CA VAL A 382 -13.41 -15.88 5.26
C VAL A 382 -12.09 -16.19 5.97
N GLY A 383 -11.28 -15.16 6.18
CA GLY A 383 -9.92 -15.34 6.73
C GLY A 383 -9.25 -14.03 7.12
N PHE A 384 -7.94 -14.01 6.97
CA PHE A 384 -7.09 -12.84 7.21
C PHE A 384 -6.16 -12.69 6.01
N SER A 385 -6.45 -11.72 5.14
CA SER A 385 -5.73 -11.50 3.89
C SER A 385 -5.08 -10.12 3.91
N ASN A 386 -3.78 -10.04 3.67
CA ASN A 386 -3.04 -8.80 3.75
C ASN A 386 -2.59 -8.28 2.38
N GLY A 387 -2.46 -9.15 1.40
CA GLY A 387 -2.04 -8.79 0.06
C GLY A 387 -2.67 -9.70 -0.99
N ALA A 388 -2.67 -9.25 -2.22
CA ALA A 388 -3.10 -10.03 -3.37
C ALA A 388 -2.35 -9.59 -4.64
N ALA A 389 -2.34 -10.46 -5.63
CA ALA A 389 -1.89 -10.19 -6.99
C ALA A 389 -2.71 -11.01 -7.97
N TYR A 390 -2.73 -10.61 -9.22
CA TYR A 390 -3.43 -11.33 -10.27
C TYR A 390 -2.52 -11.60 -11.47
N GLY A 391 -2.88 -12.57 -12.27
CA GLY A 391 -2.21 -12.95 -13.51
C GLY A 391 -2.89 -14.15 -14.12
N ASP A 392 -2.70 -14.40 -15.40
CA ASP A 392 -3.11 -15.62 -16.07
C ASP A 392 -2.09 -16.73 -15.78
N LEU A 393 -2.39 -17.56 -14.78
CA LEU A 393 -1.45 -18.57 -14.25
C LEU A 393 -1.50 -19.90 -14.98
N ASP A 394 -2.54 -20.17 -15.77
CA ASP A 394 -2.68 -21.41 -16.55
C ASP A 394 -2.75 -21.19 -18.07
N ASN A 395 -2.64 -19.94 -18.52
CA ASN A 395 -2.68 -19.49 -19.91
C ASN A 395 -4.00 -19.81 -20.62
N ASP A 396 -5.12 -19.65 -19.92
CA ASP A 396 -6.45 -19.83 -20.50
C ASP A 396 -7.10 -18.49 -20.94
N GLY A 397 -6.48 -17.37 -20.63
CA GLY A 397 -6.88 -16.02 -21.00
C GLY A 397 -7.72 -15.30 -19.95
N ASP A 398 -8.05 -15.97 -18.83
CA ASP A 398 -8.74 -15.39 -17.69
C ASP A 398 -7.71 -14.98 -16.60
N LEU A 399 -8.06 -14.02 -15.74
CA LEU A 399 -7.17 -13.60 -14.67
C LEU A 399 -7.42 -14.41 -13.40
N ASP A 400 -6.37 -15.08 -12.94
CA ASP A 400 -6.34 -15.76 -11.66
C ASP A 400 -5.94 -14.79 -10.53
N LEU A 401 -6.44 -15.03 -9.31
CA LEU A 401 -6.16 -14.21 -8.14
C LEU A 401 -5.37 -15.01 -7.10
N VAL A 402 -4.23 -14.48 -6.70
CA VAL A 402 -3.42 -15.02 -5.60
C VAL A 402 -3.59 -14.13 -4.37
N ILE A 403 -3.94 -14.74 -3.22
CA ILE A 403 -4.23 -14.03 -1.97
C ILE A 403 -3.29 -14.55 -0.88
N ASN A 404 -2.67 -13.61 -0.14
CA ASN A 404 -1.76 -13.89 0.97
C ASN A 404 -2.44 -13.65 2.32
#